data_ef774bae92d8990ee71ec964cf00ba05
#
_entry.id   ef774bae92d8990ee71ec964cf00ba05
#
_cell.length_a   1.000
_cell.length_b   1.000
_cell.length_c   1.000
_cell.angle_alpha   90.00
_cell.angle_beta   90.00
_cell.angle_gamma   90.00
#
_symmetry.space_group_name_H-M   'P 1'
#
loop_
_entity.id
_entity.type
_entity.pdbx_description
1 polymer ?
#
loop_
_entity_poly.entity_id
_entity_poly.type
_entity_poly.pdbx_seq_one_letter_code
_entity_poly.pdbx_strand_id
1 'polypeptide(L)'
;LTGGWTPRPSGNEAWSQSPSSGAFETQDGLLMVAANNDKQFRALCAGLGRPDILEDARWKEAPCRAKNAPELRAELVRIFLSRPALEWERVLDEAGVPAAKVRSLDETLAEPHAATRAFTHTMHWDRQPHDFHVPTLGFKVDGEVIAPTTPPPANQALKPYG
;
A
#
# COMPACT_ATOMS: atom_id res chain seq x y z
N LEU A 1 -19.05 -18.72 0.47
CA LEU A 1 -19.58 -19.00 -0.88
C LEU A 1 -21.12 -19.04 -0.93
N THR A 2 -21.77 -18.37 0.00
CA THR A 2 -23.22 -18.36 0.15
C THR A 2 -23.93 -17.31 -0.72
N GLY A 3 -23.18 -16.42 -1.38
CA GLY A 3 -23.77 -15.32 -2.14
C GLY A 3 -23.98 -15.59 -3.65
N GLY A 4 -23.59 -16.76 -4.16
CA GLY A 4 -23.79 -17.12 -5.57
C GLY A 4 -23.04 -16.26 -6.60
N TRP A 5 -22.05 -15.45 -6.18
CA TRP A 5 -21.24 -14.60 -7.04
C TRP A 5 -19.79 -15.13 -7.15
N THR A 6 -19.17 -14.89 -8.28
CA THR A 6 -17.77 -15.26 -8.53
C THR A 6 -16.91 -14.02 -8.31
N PRO A 7 -15.92 -14.05 -7.39
CA PRO A 7 -14.98 -12.94 -7.20
C PRO A 7 -14.22 -12.66 -8.50
N ARG A 8 -14.06 -11.37 -8.82
CA ARG A 8 -13.24 -10.90 -9.95
C ARG A 8 -12.20 -9.91 -9.43
N PRO A 9 -11.00 -9.88 -10.02
CA PRO A 9 -10.04 -8.84 -9.70
C PRO A 9 -10.65 -7.45 -9.93
N SER A 10 -10.48 -6.54 -8.97
CA SER A 10 -10.96 -5.15 -9.05
C SER A 10 -9.89 -4.17 -9.54
N GLY A 11 -8.72 -4.67 -9.93
CA GLY A 11 -7.60 -3.81 -10.29
C GLY A 11 -7.09 -3.02 -9.07
N ASN A 12 -6.83 -1.73 -9.27
CA ASN A 12 -6.36 -0.82 -8.20
C ASN A 12 -7.52 -0.16 -7.42
N GLU A 13 -8.74 -0.62 -7.62
CA GLU A 13 -9.91 -0.11 -6.92
C GLU A 13 -10.18 -0.91 -5.64
N ALA A 14 -10.68 -0.24 -4.62
CA ALA A 14 -11.12 -0.91 -3.41
C ALA A 14 -12.33 -1.81 -3.70
N TRP A 15 -12.38 -2.97 -3.07
CA TRP A 15 -13.53 -3.88 -3.20
C TRP A 15 -14.85 -3.21 -2.80
N SER A 16 -14.80 -2.27 -1.87
CA SER A 16 -15.96 -1.46 -1.47
C SER A 16 -16.49 -0.53 -2.56
N GLN A 17 -15.76 -0.38 -3.67
CA GLN A 17 -16.02 0.62 -4.73
C GLN A 17 -16.15 2.07 -4.20
N SER A 18 -15.58 2.32 -3.03
CA SER A 18 -15.53 3.68 -2.47
C SER A 18 -14.65 4.57 -3.34
N PRO A 19 -15.13 5.71 -3.85
CA PRO A 19 -14.34 6.61 -4.69
C PRO A 19 -13.13 7.21 -3.96
N SER A 20 -13.14 7.18 -2.62
CA SER A 20 -12.06 7.69 -1.76
C SER A 20 -11.09 6.60 -1.30
N SER A 21 -11.15 5.39 -1.88
CA SER A 21 -10.23 4.30 -1.56
C SER A 21 -9.65 3.68 -2.83
N GLY A 22 -8.41 3.19 -2.71
CA GLY A 22 -7.65 2.62 -3.83
C GLY A 22 -6.35 3.36 -4.11
N ALA A 23 -5.71 3.07 -5.24
CA ALA A 23 -4.49 3.73 -5.66
C ALA A 23 -4.79 5.03 -6.39
N PHE A 24 -4.05 6.08 -6.07
CA PHE A 24 -4.10 7.38 -6.72
C PHE A 24 -2.73 7.75 -7.26
N GLU A 25 -2.68 8.30 -8.46
CA GLU A 25 -1.47 8.92 -8.98
C GLU A 25 -1.18 10.22 -8.23
N THR A 26 0.09 10.45 -7.99
CA THR A 26 0.62 11.67 -7.35
C THR A 26 1.68 12.30 -8.27
N GLN A 27 2.34 13.33 -7.79
CA GLN A 27 3.37 14.01 -8.58
C GLN A 27 4.57 13.10 -8.93
N ASP A 28 4.86 12.09 -8.10
CA ASP A 28 6.09 11.28 -8.19
C ASP A 28 5.86 9.76 -8.06
N GLY A 29 4.62 9.30 -8.09
CA GLY A 29 4.31 7.87 -7.97
C GLY A 29 2.89 7.61 -7.51
N LEU A 30 2.66 6.46 -6.89
CA LEU A 30 1.34 6.03 -6.43
C LEU A 30 1.20 6.15 -4.91
N LEU A 31 0.02 6.59 -4.49
CA LEU A 31 -0.42 6.59 -3.11
C LEU A 31 -1.63 5.66 -2.96
N MET A 32 -1.54 4.68 -2.06
CA MET A 32 -2.69 3.89 -1.63
C MET A 32 -3.43 4.62 -0.52
N VAL A 33 -4.75 4.79 -0.65
CA VAL A 33 -5.61 5.45 0.34
C VAL A 33 -6.76 4.53 0.71
N ALA A 34 -7.14 4.52 2.00
CA ALA A 34 -8.26 3.72 2.50
C ALA A 34 -9.23 4.56 3.35
N ALA A 35 -10.08 5.34 2.69
CA ALA A 35 -11.16 6.10 3.32
C ALA A 35 -12.52 5.46 2.99
N ASN A 36 -12.86 4.38 3.72
CA ASN A 36 -14.00 3.50 3.40
C ASN A 36 -15.29 3.84 4.14
N ASN A 37 -15.24 4.72 5.13
CA ASN A 37 -16.41 5.11 5.93
C ASN A 37 -16.49 6.64 6.10
N ASP A 38 -17.62 7.14 6.61
CA ASP A 38 -17.86 8.57 6.74
C ASP A 38 -16.86 9.28 7.65
N LYS A 39 -16.40 8.63 8.72
CA LYS A 39 -15.36 9.21 9.60
C LYS A 39 -14.06 9.42 8.84
N GLN A 40 -13.61 8.39 8.12
CA GLN A 40 -12.38 8.45 7.33
C GLN A 40 -12.52 9.43 6.15
N PHE A 41 -13.70 9.50 5.52
CA PHE A 41 -13.94 10.44 4.44
C PHE A 41 -13.88 11.91 4.93
N ARG A 42 -14.45 12.21 6.10
CA ARG A 42 -14.32 13.54 6.71
C ARG A 42 -12.87 13.87 7.06
N ALA A 43 -12.15 12.92 7.64
CA ALA A 43 -10.73 13.07 7.94
C ALA A 43 -9.90 13.29 6.65
N LEU A 44 -10.21 12.56 5.59
CA LEU A 44 -9.60 12.75 4.27
C LEU A 44 -9.82 14.19 3.77
N CYS A 45 -11.05 14.67 3.74
CA CYS A 45 -11.36 16.03 3.28
C CYS A 45 -10.64 17.10 4.12
N ALA A 46 -10.53 16.89 5.44
CA ALA A 46 -9.77 17.76 6.33
C ALA A 46 -8.26 17.74 6.00
N GLY A 47 -7.66 16.57 5.85
CA GLY A 47 -6.25 16.42 5.48
C GLY A 47 -5.92 16.99 4.09
N LEU A 48 -6.85 16.89 3.15
CA LEU A 48 -6.72 17.50 1.83
C LEU A 48 -6.90 19.03 1.84
N GLY A 49 -7.36 19.63 2.96
CA GLY A 49 -7.71 21.04 3.02
C GLY A 49 -8.95 21.41 2.18
N ARG A 50 -9.86 20.44 1.96
CA ARG A 50 -11.03 20.56 1.09
C ARG A 50 -12.34 20.30 1.84
N PRO A 51 -12.68 21.13 2.87
CA PRO A 51 -13.95 21.01 3.58
C PRO A 51 -15.18 21.25 2.69
N ASP A 52 -15.01 21.97 1.60
CA ASP A 52 -16.03 22.23 0.58
C ASP A 52 -16.60 20.94 -0.03
N ILE A 53 -15.83 19.87 -0.12
CA ILE A 53 -16.28 18.55 -0.59
C ILE A 53 -17.38 17.98 0.35
N LEU A 54 -17.34 18.27 1.63
CA LEU A 54 -18.32 17.80 2.61
C LEU A 54 -19.65 18.57 2.53
N GLU A 55 -19.64 19.76 1.96
CA GLU A 55 -20.83 20.61 1.79
C GLU A 55 -21.49 20.40 0.42
N ASP A 56 -20.80 19.78 -0.53
CA ASP A 56 -21.34 19.50 -1.86
C ASP A 56 -22.43 18.43 -1.79
N ALA A 57 -23.64 18.78 -2.27
CA ALA A 57 -24.80 17.88 -2.25
C ALA A 57 -24.56 16.56 -3.00
N ARG A 58 -23.61 16.52 -3.94
CA ARG A 58 -23.24 15.31 -4.69
C ARG A 58 -22.46 14.33 -3.81
N TRP A 59 -21.76 14.81 -2.77
CA TRP A 59 -20.79 14.01 -2.01
C TRP A 59 -21.00 14.01 -0.48
N LYS A 60 -21.85 14.87 0.02
CA LYS A 60 -22.14 15.01 1.46
C LYS A 60 -22.56 13.70 2.11
N GLU A 61 -23.48 12.98 1.51
CA GLU A 61 -24.02 11.73 2.02
C GLU A 61 -23.43 10.51 1.28
N ALA A 62 -23.21 9.39 1.98
CA ALA A 62 -22.62 8.18 1.40
C ALA A 62 -23.37 7.65 0.16
N PRO A 63 -24.71 7.59 0.12
CA PRO A 63 -25.44 7.18 -1.08
C PRO A 63 -25.22 8.14 -2.26
N CYS A 64 -25.10 9.44 -1.98
CA CYS A 64 -24.82 10.45 -3.01
C CYS A 64 -23.39 10.29 -3.55
N ARG A 65 -22.41 10.01 -2.68
CA ARG A 65 -21.03 9.70 -3.10
C ARG A 65 -20.97 8.49 -4.01
N ALA A 66 -21.68 7.42 -3.67
CA ALA A 66 -21.72 6.22 -4.50
C ALA A 66 -22.33 6.49 -5.88
N LYS A 67 -23.39 7.30 -5.94
CA LYS A 67 -24.04 7.67 -7.21
C LYS A 67 -23.15 8.56 -8.10
N ASN A 68 -22.38 9.45 -7.48
CA ASN A 68 -21.50 10.41 -8.18
C ASN A 68 -20.01 10.02 -7.99
N ALA A 69 -19.73 8.71 -7.88
CA ALA A 69 -18.39 8.22 -7.62
C ALA A 69 -17.34 8.64 -8.68
N PRO A 70 -17.64 8.62 -9.98
CA PRO A 70 -16.69 9.04 -11.00
C PRO A 70 -16.24 10.49 -10.85
N GLU A 71 -17.15 11.41 -10.55
CA GLU A 71 -16.84 12.84 -10.38
C GLU A 71 -15.98 13.06 -9.12
N LEU A 72 -16.34 12.43 -8.01
CA LEU A 72 -15.54 12.52 -6.80
C LEU A 72 -14.15 11.93 -7.01
N ARG A 73 -14.06 10.78 -7.69
CA ARG A 73 -12.78 10.15 -8.01
C ARG A 73 -11.90 11.07 -8.85
N ALA A 74 -12.46 11.70 -9.88
CA ALA A 74 -11.74 12.65 -10.73
C ALA A 74 -11.22 13.87 -9.93
N GLU A 75 -12.03 14.40 -9.02
CA GLU A 75 -11.62 15.50 -8.14
C GLU A 75 -10.47 15.08 -7.21
N LEU A 76 -10.55 13.90 -6.58
CA LEU A 76 -9.50 13.39 -5.72
C LEU A 76 -8.20 13.14 -6.50
N VAL A 77 -8.26 12.58 -7.71
CA VAL A 77 -7.08 12.40 -8.58
C VAL A 77 -6.40 13.74 -8.82
N ARG A 78 -7.18 14.79 -9.19
CA ARG A 78 -6.62 16.12 -9.43
C ARG A 78 -5.93 16.70 -8.19
N ILE A 79 -6.49 16.46 -7.00
CA ILE A 79 -5.88 16.91 -5.74
C ILE A 79 -4.59 16.16 -5.49
N PHE A 80 -4.58 14.82 -5.59
CA PHE A 80 -3.41 14.01 -5.30
C PHE A 80 -2.24 14.27 -6.25
N LEU A 81 -2.49 14.64 -7.50
CA LEU A 81 -1.46 15.06 -8.44
C LEU A 81 -0.72 16.34 -8.05
N SER A 82 -1.20 17.10 -7.08
CA SER A 82 -0.60 18.39 -6.68
C SER A 82 0.64 18.28 -5.79
N ARG A 83 0.95 17.10 -5.22
CA ARG A 83 2.09 16.88 -4.32
C ARG A 83 2.69 15.49 -4.49
N PRO A 84 3.94 15.28 -4.01
CA PRO A 84 4.56 13.96 -3.94
C PRO A 84 3.81 12.98 -3.00
N ALA A 85 3.92 11.67 -3.31
CA ALA A 85 3.26 10.62 -2.53
C ALA A 85 3.66 10.62 -1.04
N LEU A 86 4.94 10.86 -0.74
CA LEU A 86 5.44 10.86 0.63
C LEU A 86 4.88 12.07 1.45
N GLU A 87 4.67 13.20 0.81
CA GLU A 87 4.06 14.36 1.46
C GLU A 87 2.60 14.06 1.80
N TRP A 88 1.85 13.47 0.86
CA TRP A 88 0.48 13.05 1.10
C TRP A 88 0.37 11.97 2.17
N GLU A 89 1.29 11.00 2.20
CA GLU A 89 1.35 9.97 3.25
C GLU A 89 1.40 10.63 4.64
N ARG A 90 2.29 11.61 4.84
CA ARG A 90 2.41 12.32 6.12
C ARG A 90 1.15 13.11 6.48
N VAL A 91 0.63 13.89 5.55
CA VAL A 91 -0.58 14.72 5.75
C VAL A 91 -1.78 13.85 6.13
N LEU A 92 -1.94 12.71 5.48
CA LEU A 92 -3.06 11.80 5.72
C LEU A 92 -2.88 10.99 7.01
N ASP A 93 -1.65 10.62 7.36
CA ASP A 93 -1.34 9.97 8.63
C ASP A 93 -1.68 10.90 9.81
N GLU A 94 -1.25 12.18 9.75
CA GLU A 94 -1.60 13.21 10.74
C GLU A 94 -3.12 13.42 10.85
N ALA A 95 -3.85 13.28 9.74
CA ALA A 95 -5.30 13.37 9.72
C ALA A 95 -5.99 12.06 10.19
N GLY A 96 -5.24 10.99 10.45
CA GLY A 96 -5.78 9.68 10.85
C GLY A 96 -6.46 8.91 9.71
N VAL A 97 -6.04 9.15 8.47
CA VAL A 97 -6.49 8.43 7.29
C VAL A 97 -5.44 7.40 6.89
N PRO A 98 -5.77 6.11 6.83
CA PRO A 98 -4.81 5.12 6.36
C PRO A 98 -4.40 5.41 4.91
N ALA A 99 -3.14 5.75 4.73
CA ALA A 99 -2.55 6.00 3.42
C ALA A 99 -1.07 5.59 3.43
N ALA A 100 -0.57 5.13 2.28
CA ALA A 100 0.84 4.79 2.14
C ALA A 100 1.31 5.00 0.70
N LYS A 101 2.51 5.58 0.53
CA LYS A 101 3.22 5.57 -0.73
C LYS A 101 3.45 4.12 -1.19
N VAL A 102 3.16 3.81 -2.43
CA VAL A 102 3.55 2.53 -3.04
C VAL A 102 5.04 2.58 -3.34
N ARG A 103 5.81 1.81 -2.57
CA ARG A 103 7.27 1.75 -2.65
C ARG A 103 7.71 0.58 -3.52
N SER A 104 8.83 0.72 -4.19
CA SER A 104 9.54 -0.40 -4.80
C SER A 104 10.14 -1.31 -3.72
N LEU A 105 10.64 -2.49 -4.11
CA LEU A 105 11.22 -3.44 -3.15
C LEU A 105 12.48 -2.87 -2.49
N ASP A 106 13.35 -2.22 -3.25
CA ASP A 106 14.57 -1.59 -2.78
C ASP A 106 14.27 -0.42 -1.82
N GLU A 107 13.30 0.45 -2.15
CA GLU A 107 12.82 1.48 -1.23
C GLU A 107 12.28 0.87 0.08
N THR A 108 11.50 -0.21 -0.02
CA THR A 108 10.92 -0.88 1.16
C THR A 108 11.99 -1.48 2.05
N LEU A 109 13.02 -2.12 1.46
CA LEU A 109 14.11 -2.72 2.22
C LEU A 109 15.06 -1.68 2.83
N ALA A 110 15.12 -0.48 2.28
CA ALA A 110 15.88 0.65 2.85
C ALA A 110 15.17 1.34 4.04
N GLU A 111 13.89 1.06 4.27
CA GLU A 111 13.15 1.66 5.38
C GLU A 111 13.65 1.17 6.74
N PRO A 112 13.74 2.03 7.77
CA PRO A 112 14.16 1.64 9.12
C PRO A 112 13.34 0.49 9.71
N HIS A 113 12.07 0.40 9.35
CA HIS A 113 11.18 -0.67 9.76
C HIS A 113 11.64 -2.04 9.22
N ALA A 114 12.10 -2.12 7.99
CA ALA A 114 12.61 -3.36 7.40
C ALA A 114 13.84 -3.89 8.14
N ALA A 115 14.75 -2.99 8.51
CA ALA A 115 15.93 -3.33 9.34
C ALA A 115 15.52 -3.80 10.74
N THR A 116 14.62 -3.08 11.42
CA THR A 116 14.10 -3.45 12.75
C THR A 116 13.42 -4.83 12.76
N ARG A 117 12.72 -5.15 11.67
CA ARG A 117 12.04 -6.44 11.49
C ARG A 117 12.97 -7.53 10.98
N ALA A 118 14.21 -7.18 10.59
CA ALA A 118 15.18 -8.08 9.99
C ALA A 118 14.57 -8.86 8.79
N PHE A 119 13.95 -8.12 7.84
CA PHE A 119 13.32 -8.74 6.65
C PHE A 119 14.33 -9.44 5.76
N THR A 120 15.61 -9.07 5.85
CA THR A 120 16.70 -9.74 5.16
C THR A 120 17.76 -10.19 6.12
N HIS A 121 18.47 -11.25 5.74
CA HIS A 121 19.66 -11.78 6.41
C HIS A 121 20.82 -11.75 5.43
N THR A 122 21.97 -11.27 5.88
CA THR A 122 23.20 -11.26 5.08
C THR A 122 23.85 -12.63 5.12
N MET A 123 24.17 -13.18 3.96
CA MET A 123 24.87 -14.44 3.82
C MET A 123 26.17 -14.23 3.07
N HIS A 124 27.20 -14.92 3.52
CA HIS A 124 28.47 -15.06 2.81
C HIS A 124 28.53 -16.40 2.09
N TRP A 125 29.04 -16.39 0.87
CA TRP A 125 29.28 -17.60 0.11
C TRP A 125 30.63 -17.53 -0.59
N ASP A 126 31.53 -18.46 -0.30
CA ASP A 126 32.92 -18.48 -0.78
C ASP A 126 33.07 -18.44 -2.32
N ARG A 127 32.00 -18.74 -3.05
CA ARG A 127 31.96 -18.70 -4.52
C ARG A 127 31.48 -17.37 -5.10
N GLN A 128 31.10 -16.42 -4.26
CA GLN A 128 30.67 -15.09 -4.65
C GLN A 128 31.60 -14.03 -4.05
N PRO A 129 32.03 -13.02 -4.83
CA PRO A 129 32.92 -11.99 -4.35
C PRO A 129 32.29 -11.01 -3.35
N HIS A 130 30.97 -11.06 -3.19
CA HIS A 130 30.19 -10.15 -2.35
C HIS A 130 29.22 -10.92 -1.47
N ASP A 131 28.94 -10.37 -0.30
CA ASP A 131 27.83 -10.77 0.51
C ASP A 131 26.51 -10.52 -0.22
N PHE A 132 25.52 -11.35 0.04
CA PHE A 132 24.18 -11.18 -0.54
C PHE A 132 23.12 -11.25 0.56
N HIS A 133 21.99 -10.60 0.28
CA HIS A 133 20.87 -10.55 1.20
C HIS A 133 19.78 -11.53 0.75
N VAL A 134 19.32 -12.34 1.68
CA VAL A 134 18.21 -13.28 1.48
C VAL A 134 17.03 -12.88 2.36
N PRO A 135 15.79 -13.07 1.91
CA PRO A 135 14.64 -12.82 2.75
C PRO A 135 14.62 -13.80 3.94
N THR A 136 14.21 -13.30 5.10
CA THR A 136 13.91 -14.10 6.28
C THR A 136 12.44 -14.52 6.24
N LEU A 137 12.00 -15.30 7.24
CA LEU A 137 10.57 -15.52 7.43
C LEU A 137 9.90 -14.22 7.90
N GLY A 138 8.69 -13.95 7.41
CA GLY A 138 7.93 -12.75 7.77
C GLY A 138 7.40 -12.73 9.21
N PHE A 139 7.76 -13.73 10.02
CA PHE A 139 7.36 -13.89 11.42
C PHE A 139 8.55 -14.35 12.28
N LYS A 140 8.42 -14.14 13.59
CA LYS A 140 9.39 -14.59 14.59
C LYS A 140 8.83 -15.82 15.29
N VAL A 141 9.73 -16.75 15.70
CA VAL A 141 9.40 -17.88 16.56
C VAL A 141 10.09 -17.66 17.89
N ASP A 142 9.33 -17.63 18.98
CA ASP A 142 9.82 -17.34 20.33
C ASP A 142 10.66 -16.05 20.44
N GLY A 143 10.30 -15.04 19.62
CA GLY A 143 11.00 -13.76 19.54
C GLY A 143 12.22 -13.75 18.59
N GLU A 144 12.65 -14.91 18.09
CA GLU A 144 13.81 -15.06 17.21
C GLU A 144 13.42 -14.96 15.73
N VAL A 145 14.28 -14.31 14.94
CA VAL A 145 14.16 -14.27 13.48
C VAL A 145 14.75 -15.57 12.91
N ILE A 146 13.94 -16.27 12.13
CA ILE A 146 14.42 -17.46 11.42
C ILE A 146 14.98 -17.04 10.07
N ALA A 147 16.26 -17.29 9.87
CA ALA A 147 16.98 -17.01 8.63
C ALA A 147 17.65 -18.29 8.09
N PRO A 148 17.88 -18.38 6.77
CA PRO A 148 18.70 -19.45 6.22
C PRO A 148 20.10 -19.45 6.81
N THR A 149 20.62 -20.62 7.12
CA THR A 149 21.96 -20.79 7.71
C THR A 149 23.02 -21.22 6.71
N THR A 150 22.60 -21.79 5.59
CA THR A 150 23.50 -22.27 4.53
C THR A 150 22.99 -21.86 3.15
N PRO A 151 23.88 -21.42 2.24
CA PRO A 151 23.51 -21.21 0.85
C PRO A 151 23.06 -22.52 0.20
N PRO A 152 22.18 -22.49 -0.79
CA PRO A 152 21.81 -23.68 -1.54
C PRO A 152 23.03 -24.29 -2.24
N PRO A 153 23.15 -25.63 -2.29
CA PRO A 153 24.25 -26.28 -2.99
C PRO A 153 24.25 -25.91 -4.47
N ALA A 154 25.43 -25.60 -5.02
CA ALA A 154 25.63 -25.01 -6.35
C ALA A 154 25.11 -25.85 -7.54
N ASN A 155 24.73 -27.11 -7.33
CA ASN A 155 24.38 -28.06 -8.38
C ASN A 155 22.97 -28.69 -8.28
N GLN A 156 22.10 -28.15 -7.45
CA GLN A 156 20.70 -28.51 -7.55
C GLN A 156 20.10 -27.74 -8.74
N ALA A 157 20.07 -28.39 -9.91
CA ALA A 157 19.21 -27.93 -10.97
C ALA A 157 17.79 -27.82 -10.39
N LEU A 158 17.21 -26.61 -10.42
CA LEU A 158 15.82 -26.42 -10.09
C LEU A 158 15.01 -27.35 -11.02
N LYS A 159 14.43 -28.40 -10.45
CA LYS A 159 13.46 -29.20 -11.21
C LYS A 159 12.35 -28.24 -11.60
N PRO A 160 12.01 -28.11 -12.89
CA PRO A 160 10.86 -27.31 -13.27
C PRO A 160 9.66 -27.83 -12.51
N TYR A 161 8.92 -26.94 -11.91
CA TYR A 161 7.60 -27.27 -11.35
C TYR A 161 6.77 -27.78 -12.52
N GLY A 162 6.39 -29.08 -12.44
CA GLY A 162 5.47 -29.72 -13.38
C GLY A 162 4.03 -29.25 -13.15
#